data_6a12f230f554d72d13f65a1664be0b61
#
_entry.id   6a12f230f554d72d13f65a1664be0b61
#
_cell.length_a   1.000
_cell.length_b   1.000
_cell.length_c   1.000
_cell.angle_alpha   90.00
_cell.angle_beta   90.00
_cell.angle_gamma   90.00
#
_symmetry.space_group_name_H-M   'P 1'
#
loop_
_entity.id
_entity.type
_entity.pdbx_description
1 polymer ?
#
loop_
_entity_poly.entity_id
_entity_poly.type
_entity_poly.pdbx_seq_one_letter_code
_entity_poly.pdbx_strand_id
1 'polypeptide(L)'
;MDCERTVFDTLIIGGGPAGLTAGVYLRRFTRHIALVDKGNSRLSWIPVSHNYPGFPEGINGVRLLENLRAQLARYGGSVMPGEISDLRLEDGVFVGDYVPLDGGEPCQIRALTVLLATGVADAGMPVERWDEAVRCGAVRLCPVCDGWDVIDKRIGVVASEANPVGHALFMRTFSADVLLFERGPESTLNDEDRQRLAAANVRYIDSPLAGVSMSEDMKPILHTRDGEDYPCDVFYPMLGENARSDLASRLGAETVECRKLLVDDHCRTTVPGLFAVGDVTRGLNQIAVATGQAALAATTIHNMLPWALRPAPAADSSPG
;
A
#
# COMPACT_ATOMS: atom_id res chain seq x y z
N MET A 1 2.99 29.05 2.51
CA MET A 1 4.34 28.48 2.36
C MET A 1 4.84 28.94 0.99
N ASP A 2 6.02 29.58 0.88
CA ASP A 2 6.53 30.06 -0.41
C ASP A 2 7.10 28.85 -1.18
N CYS A 3 6.19 28.09 -1.83
CA CYS A 3 6.54 26.83 -2.52
C CYS A 3 7.51 27.05 -3.69
N GLU A 4 7.49 28.22 -4.29
CA GLU A 4 8.22 28.49 -5.56
C GLU A 4 9.71 28.79 -5.38
N ARG A 5 10.15 29.21 -4.19
CA ARG A 5 11.56 29.63 -3.96
C ARG A 5 12.42 28.60 -3.24
N THR A 6 11.81 27.56 -2.68
CA THR A 6 12.51 26.59 -1.84
C THR A 6 12.72 25.29 -2.58
N VAL A 7 13.98 24.83 -2.70
CA VAL A 7 14.30 23.47 -3.16
C VAL A 7 14.40 22.57 -1.93
N PHE A 8 13.52 21.56 -1.87
CA PHE A 8 13.54 20.56 -0.81
C PHE A 8 14.65 19.52 -1.08
N ASP A 9 15.17 18.91 -0.02
CA ASP A 9 16.04 17.73 -0.17
C ASP A 9 15.26 16.57 -0.81
N THR A 10 14.02 16.35 -0.37
CA THR A 10 13.16 15.26 -0.83
C THR A 10 11.70 15.67 -0.89
N LEU A 11 11.05 15.40 -2.02
CA LEU A 11 9.60 15.35 -2.14
C LEU A 11 9.12 13.92 -1.91
N ILE A 12 8.32 13.69 -0.86
CA ILE A 12 7.66 12.42 -0.57
C ILE A 12 6.24 12.49 -1.10
N ILE A 13 5.83 11.53 -1.93
CA ILE A 13 4.48 11.47 -2.52
C ILE A 13 3.73 10.25 -1.97
N GLY A 14 2.75 10.50 -1.12
CA GLY A 14 1.95 9.50 -0.41
C GLY A 14 2.23 9.47 1.08
N GLY A 15 1.18 9.64 1.89
CA GLY A 15 1.20 9.68 3.36
C GLY A 15 0.71 8.38 4.00
N GLY A 16 0.94 7.24 3.36
CA GLY A 16 0.78 5.92 3.95
C GLY A 16 1.92 5.54 4.90
N PRO A 17 1.96 4.31 5.43
CA PRO A 17 3.01 3.85 6.35
C PRO A 17 4.42 4.08 5.82
N ALA A 18 4.65 3.80 4.53
CA ALA A 18 5.95 3.99 3.89
C ALA A 18 6.37 5.47 3.87
N GLY A 19 5.55 6.37 3.33
CA GLY A 19 5.89 7.77 3.20
C GLY A 19 6.05 8.48 4.54
N LEU A 20 5.15 8.20 5.50
CA LEU A 20 5.25 8.77 6.86
C LEU A 20 6.52 8.28 7.57
N THR A 21 6.86 6.99 7.45
CA THR A 21 8.11 6.44 8.03
C THR A 21 9.33 7.08 7.40
N ALA A 22 9.39 7.20 6.07
CA ALA A 22 10.49 7.88 5.38
C ALA A 22 10.61 9.34 5.83
N GLY A 23 9.48 10.04 5.96
CA GLY A 23 9.43 11.39 6.49
C GLY A 23 10.02 11.51 7.90
N VAL A 24 9.68 10.58 8.80
CA VAL A 24 10.26 10.52 10.15
C VAL A 24 11.78 10.36 10.10
N TYR A 25 12.29 9.42 9.30
CA TYR A 25 13.73 9.17 9.16
C TYR A 25 14.46 10.40 8.60
N LEU A 26 13.98 10.96 7.48
CA LEU A 26 14.60 12.12 6.85
C LEU A 26 14.58 13.36 7.76
N ARG A 27 13.47 13.62 8.47
CA ARG A 27 13.41 14.72 9.46
C ARG A 27 14.38 14.51 10.61
N ARG A 28 14.56 13.29 11.08
CA ARG A 28 15.56 12.97 12.10
C ARG A 28 17.00 13.12 11.60
N PHE A 29 17.22 12.92 10.29
CA PHE A 29 18.47 13.27 9.61
C PHE A 29 18.61 14.76 9.30
N THR A 30 17.71 15.61 9.82
CA THR A 30 17.67 17.06 9.61
C THR A 30 17.45 17.48 8.15
N ARG A 31 16.90 16.59 7.30
CA ARG A 31 16.60 16.91 5.91
C ARG A 31 15.35 17.78 5.79
N HIS A 32 15.36 18.67 4.80
CA HIS A 32 14.22 19.51 4.46
C HIS A 32 13.33 18.75 3.46
N ILE A 33 12.12 18.40 3.89
CA ILE A 33 11.21 17.57 3.10
C ILE A 33 9.87 18.25 2.86
N ALA A 34 9.25 17.97 1.70
CA ALA A 34 7.83 18.13 1.46
C ALA A 34 7.18 16.73 1.43
N LEU A 35 6.12 16.50 2.18
CA LEU A 35 5.35 15.27 2.14
C LEU A 35 3.91 15.60 1.73
N VAL A 36 3.52 15.15 0.53
CA VAL A 36 2.20 15.38 -0.05
C VAL A 36 1.36 14.11 0.02
N ASP A 37 0.12 14.23 0.51
CA ASP A 37 -0.81 13.10 0.62
C ASP A 37 -2.25 13.52 0.33
N LYS A 38 -2.94 12.75 -0.49
CA LYS A 38 -4.35 12.96 -0.81
C LYS A 38 -5.34 12.25 0.13
N GLY A 39 -4.84 11.62 1.20
CA GLY A 39 -5.65 11.16 2.32
C GLY A 39 -6.35 9.81 2.13
N ASN A 40 -6.08 9.06 1.07
CA ASN A 40 -6.73 7.77 0.79
C ASN A 40 -5.78 6.57 0.94
N SER A 41 -5.03 6.53 2.02
CA SER A 41 -4.16 5.40 2.33
C SER A 41 -4.98 4.10 2.48
N ARG A 42 -4.51 3.01 1.84
CA ARG A 42 -5.09 1.66 1.98
C ARG A 42 -5.18 1.22 3.46
N LEU A 43 -4.23 1.66 4.29
CA LEU A 43 -4.24 1.37 5.72
C LEU A 43 -5.49 1.89 6.44
N SER A 44 -6.14 2.96 5.96
CA SER A 44 -7.38 3.48 6.58
C SER A 44 -8.58 2.53 6.47
N TRP A 45 -8.51 1.53 5.60
CA TRP A 45 -9.54 0.49 5.42
C TRP A 45 -9.34 -0.69 6.37
N ILE A 46 -8.15 -0.86 6.97
CA ILE A 46 -7.82 -2.00 7.82
C ILE A 46 -8.39 -1.79 9.23
N PRO A 47 -9.39 -2.59 9.66
CA PRO A 47 -10.00 -2.43 10.97
C PRO A 47 -9.01 -2.70 12.09
N VAL A 48 -8.26 -3.80 12.01
CA VAL A 48 -7.17 -4.15 12.93
C VAL A 48 -6.11 -4.95 12.17
N SER A 49 -4.85 -4.58 12.32
CA SER A 49 -3.70 -5.36 11.84
C SER A 49 -3.07 -6.09 13.03
N HIS A 50 -3.11 -7.43 13.02
CA HIS A 50 -2.50 -8.27 14.06
C HIS A 50 -1.08 -8.72 13.71
N ASN A 51 -0.66 -8.57 12.45
CA ASN A 51 0.66 -9.02 11.99
C ASN A 51 1.72 -7.92 11.94
N TYR A 52 1.42 -6.70 12.40
CA TYR A 52 2.41 -5.65 12.52
C TYR A 52 3.12 -5.74 13.88
N PRO A 53 4.44 -6.03 13.93
CA PRO A 53 5.16 -6.29 15.18
C PRO A 53 5.11 -5.11 16.15
N GLY A 54 5.04 -5.40 17.44
CA GLY A 54 5.00 -4.41 18.53
C GLY A 54 3.60 -4.09 19.03
N PHE A 55 2.56 -4.67 18.42
CA PHE A 55 1.15 -4.50 18.83
C PHE A 55 0.51 -5.86 19.09
N PRO A 56 0.69 -6.45 20.29
CA PRO A 56 0.19 -7.82 20.59
C PRO A 56 -1.33 -7.95 20.45
N GLU A 57 -2.08 -6.88 20.74
CA GLU A 57 -3.54 -6.83 20.57
C GLU A 57 -3.96 -6.30 19.19
N GLY A 58 -3.02 -6.21 18.25
CA GLY A 58 -3.24 -5.57 16.97
C GLY A 58 -3.32 -4.04 17.04
N ILE A 59 -3.39 -3.40 15.89
CA ILE A 59 -3.57 -1.96 15.78
C ILE A 59 -4.54 -1.60 14.66
N ASN A 60 -5.49 -0.71 14.97
CA ASN A 60 -6.36 -0.11 13.95
C ASN A 60 -5.55 0.73 12.97
N GLY A 61 -5.84 0.59 11.66
CA GLY A 61 -5.06 1.25 10.62
C GLY A 61 -5.10 2.77 10.67
N VAL A 62 -6.25 3.37 11.00
CA VAL A 62 -6.37 4.84 11.16
C VAL A 62 -5.51 5.31 12.33
N ARG A 63 -5.58 4.59 13.47
CA ARG A 63 -4.76 4.92 14.65
C ARG A 63 -3.27 4.80 14.38
N LEU A 64 -2.85 3.82 13.58
CA LEU A 64 -1.44 3.70 13.18
C LEU A 64 -1.00 4.89 12.33
N LEU A 65 -1.85 5.34 11.37
CA LEU A 65 -1.56 6.54 10.58
C LEU A 65 -1.46 7.80 11.45
N GLU A 66 -2.36 7.94 12.44
CA GLU A 66 -2.31 9.06 13.40
C GLU A 66 -1.02 9.05 14.22
N ASN A 67 -0.61 7.88 14.72
CA ASN A 67 0.64 7.73 15.47
C ASN A 67 1.87 8.11 14.62
N LEU A 68 1.90 7.68 13.34
CA LEU A 68 2.99 8.02 12.42
C LEU A 68 3.02 9.51 12.09
N ARG A 69 1.86 10.17 11.90
CA ARG A 69 1.75 11.62 11.70
C ARG A 69 2.21 12.39 12.93
N ALA A 70 1.79 11.97 14.12
CA ALA A 70 2.23 12.58 15.38
C ALA A 70 3.74 12.43 15.58
N GLN A 71 4.31 11.27 15.21
CA GLN A 71 5.76 11.05 15.26
C GLN A 71 6.50 11.95 14.27
N LEU A 72 6.00 12.12 13.05
CA LEU A 72 6.56 13.04 12.06
C LEU A 72 6.54 14.49 12.58
N ALA A 73 5.41 14.93 13.15
CA ALA A 73 5.24 16.28 13.70
C ALA A 73 6.21 16.55 14.84
N ARG A 74 6.54 15.57 15.67
CA ARG A 74 7.54 15.70 16.75
C ARG A 74 8.92 16.14 16.24
N TYR A 75 9.26 15.81 14.99
CA TYR A 75 10.53 16.21 14.34
C TYR A 75 10.36 17.38 13.37
N GLY A 76 9.25 18.15 13.50
CA GLY A 76 8.99 19.34 12.70
C GLY A 76 8.62 19.02 11.25
N GLY A 77 8.15 17.80 10.95
CA GLY A 77 7.56 17.47 9.66
C GLY A 77 6.05 17.62 9.69
N SER A 78 5.45 17.83 8.53
CA SER A 78 4.00 17.88 8.35
C SER A 78 3.60 17.24 7.03
N VAL A 79 2.34 16.83 6.94
CA VAL A 79 1.73 16.37 5.69
C VAL A 79 1.02 17.57 5.04
N MET A 80 1.28 17.76 3.75
CA MET A 80 0.56 18.72 2.90
C MET A 80 -0.62 18.00 2.25
N PRO A 81 -1.88 18.34 2.60
CA PRO A 81 -3.06 17.70 2.00
C PRO A 81 -3.19 18.12 0.54
N GLY A 82 -2.94 17.20 -0.38
CA GLY A 82 -2.95 17.50 -1.81
C GLY A 82 -2.49 16.34 -2.67
N GLU A 83 -2.42 16.60 -3.95
CA GLU A 83 -1.96 15.66 -4.96
C GLU A 83 -0.80 16.27 -5.77
N ILE A 84 0.16 15.45 -6.15
CA ILE A 84 1.11 15.78 -7.21
C ILE A 84 0.51 15.25 -8.50
N SER A 85 0.02 16.14 -9.34
CA SER A 85 -0.67 15.80 -10.59
C SER A 85 0.30 15.49 -11.73
N ASP A 86 1.46 16.12 -11.70
CA ASP A 86 2.56 15.86 -12.64
C ASP A 86 3.93 15.95 -11.96
N LEU A 87 4.90 15.24 -12.54
CA LEU A 87 6.28 15.21 -12.05
C LEU A 87 7.24 15.20 -13.24
N ARG A 88 8.17 16.11 -13.25
CA ARG A 88 9.20 16.23 -14.30
C ARG A 88 10.58 16.53 -13.72
N LEU A 89 11.61 16.28 -14.49
CA LEU A 89 13.00 16.57 -14.12
C LEU A 89 13.51 17.73 -14.99
N GLU A 90 13.88 18.84 -14.35
CA GLU A 90 14.37 20.06 -15.01
C GLU A 90 15.73 20.42 -14.40
N ASP A 91 16.78 20.42 -15.23
CA ASP A 91 18.15 20.79 -14.82
C ASP A 91 18.65 20.06 -13.56
N GLY A 92 18.29 18.76 -13.43
CA GLY A 92 18.69 17.92 -12.29
C GLY A 92 17.85 18.12 -11.01
N VAL A 93 16.77 18.91 -11.08
CA VAL A 93 15.82 19.13 -9.99
C VAL A 93 14.44 18.59 -10.39
N PHE A 94 13.83 17.83 -9.53
CA PHE A 94 12.44 17.38 -9.71
C PHE A 94 11.47 18.53 -9.45
N VAL A 95 10.51 18.69 -10.33
CA VAL A 95 9.42 19.68 -10.23
C VAL A 95 8.09 18.95 -10.21
N GLY A 96 7.38 19.01 -9.09
CA GLY A 96 6.05 18.43 -8.92
C GLY A 96 4.97 19.51 -8.94
N ASP A 97 3.93 19.33 -9.75
CA ASP A 97 2.78 20.21 -9.77
C ASP A 97 1.82 19.80 -8.63
N TYR A 98 1.80 20.60 -7.57
CA TYR A 98 1.01 20.36 -6.38
C TYR A 98 -0.38 21.01 -6.50
N VAL A 99 -1.42 20.23 -6.26
CA VAL A 99 -2.82 20.66 -6.21
C VAL A 99 -3.36 20.45 -4.79
N PRO A 100 -3.63 21.53 -4.02
CA PRO A 100 -4.20 21.42 -2.68
C PRO A 100 -5.62 20.82 -2.68
N LEU A 101 -5.96 20.04 -1.64
CA LEU A 101 -7.33 19.48 -1.47
C LEU A 101 -8.34 20.49 -0.93
N ASP A 102 -7.90 21.56 -0.32
CA ASP A 102 -8.75 22.62 0.26
C ASP A 102 -9.22 23.67 -0.77
N GLY A 103 -8.89 23.49 -2.05
CA GLY A 103 -9.20 24.42 -3.12
C GLY A 103 -8.27 25.64 -3.20
N GLY A 104 -7.12 25.59 -2.50
CA GLY A 104 -6.06 26.58 -2.64
C GLY A 104 -5.46 26.62 -4.06
N GLU A 105 -4.67 27.65 -4.35
CA GLU A 105 -4.03 27.77 -5.65
C GLU A 105 -2.96 26.68 -5.85
N PRO A 106 -2.93 26.01 -7.02
CA PRO A 106 -1.87 25.08 -7.37
C PRO A 106 -0.50 25.78 -7.37
N CYS A 107 0.53 25.07 -6.94
CA CYS A 107 1.90 25.59 -6.98
C CYS A 107 2.89 24.48 -7.35
N GLN A 108 4.16 24.84 -7.57
CA GLN A 108 5.22 23.89 -7.88
C GLN A 108 6.08 23.62 -6.66
N ILE A 109 6.34 22.33 -6.40
CA ILE A 109 7.30 21.89 -5.38
C ILE A 109 8.55 21.39 -6.10
N ARG A 110 9.69 21.97 -5.73
CA ARG A 110 11.01 21.62 -6.29
C ARG A 110 11.81 20.79 -5.28
N ALA A 111 12.43 19.70 -5.70
CA ALA A 111 13.21 18.84 -4.82
C ALA A 111 14.40 18.19 -5.54
N LEU A 112 15.48 17.92 -4.79
CA LEU A 112 16.67 17.23 -5.31
C LEU A 112 16.40 15.74 -5.54
N THR A 113 15.53 15.14 -4.74
CA THR A 113 15.13 13.74 -4.84
C THR A 113 13.63 13.59 -4.67
N VAL A 114 13.07 12.50 -5.20
CA VAL A 114 11.66 12.13 -5.00
C VAL A 114 11.57 10.73 -4.42
N LEU A 115 10.70 10.54 -3.45
CA LEU A 115 10.33 9.26 -2.89
C LEU A 115 8.85 8.98 -3.14
N LEU A 116 8.55 8.02 -4.03
CA LEU A 116 7.19 7.56 -4.28
C LEU A 116 6.77 6.53 -3.24
N ALA A 117 5.69 6.84 -2.52
CA ALA A 117 5.04 5.98 -1.54
C ALA A 117 3.53 5.90 -1.82
N THR A 118 3.17 5.93 -3.10
CA THR A 118 1.81 6.06 -3.62
C THR A 118 0.95 4.81 -3.48
N GLY A 119 1.59 3.65 -3.23
CA GLY A 119 0.93 2.38 -2.99
C GLY A 119 0.18 1.84 -4.22
N VAL A 120 -0.88 1.06 -3.96
CA VAL A 120 -1.71 0.39 -4.97
C VAL A 120 -3.17 0.79 -4.84
N ALA A 121 -3.94 0.50 -5.88
CA ALA A 121 -5.39 0.45 -5.86
C ALA A 121 -5.83 -1.00 -6.05
N ASP A 122 -6.60 -1.54 -5.13
CA ASP A 122 -7.17 -2.88 -5.26
C ASP A 122 -8.16 -2.91 -6.42
N ALA A 123 -8.14 -3.98 -7.21
CA ALA A 123 -9.16 -4.26 -8.19
C ALA A 123 -10.43 -4.70 -7.44
N GLY A 124 -11.42 -3.83 -7.39
CA GLY A 124 -12.68 -4.07 -6.71
C GLY A 124 -13.67 -4.87 -7.53
N MET A 125 -14.70 -5.36 -6.84
CA MET A 125 -15.95 -5.81 -7.44
C MET A 125 -17.12 -5.11 -6.72
N PRO A 126 -18.27 -4.95 -7.38
CA PRO A 126 -19.45 -4.41 -6.71
C PRO A 126 -19.91 -5.40 -5.64
N VAL A 127 -19.81 -4.99 -4.39
CA VAL A 127 -20.37 -5.69 -3.23
C VAL A 127 -21.23 -4.68 -2.49
N GLU A 128 -22.42 -5.08 -2.17
CA GLU A 128 -23.35 -4.24 -1.42
C GLU A 128 -22.78 -3.93 -0.03
N ARG A 129 -22.90 -2.68 0.42
CA ARG A 129 -22.38 -2.23 1.73
C ARG A 129 -20.87 -2.51 1.90
N TRP A 130 -20.06 -2.36 0.84
CA TRP A 130 -18.62 -2.67 0.82
C TRP A 130 -17.87 -2.11 2.02
N ASP A 131 -18.03 -0.81 2.30
CA ASP A 131 -17.29 -0.14 3.38
C ASP A 131 -17.59 -0.74 4.76
N GLU A 132 -18.84 -1.11 4.99
CA GLU A 132 -19.26 -1.74 6.23
C GLU A 132 -18.78 -3.18 6.31
N ALA A 133 -18.87 -3.92 5.20
CA ALA A 133 -18.41 -5.30 5.10
C ALA A 133 -16.89 -5.44 5.34
N VAL A 134 -16.09 -4.49 4.83
CA VAL A 134 -14.64 -4.45 5.11
C VAL A 134 -14.39 -4.08 6.57
N ARG A 135 -15.08 -3.08 7.12
CA ARG A 135 -14.86 -2.62 8.50
C ARG A 135 -15.27 -3.65 9.56
N CYS A 136 -16.30 -4.46 9.30
CA CYS A 136 -16.68 -5.55 10.20
C CYS A 136 -15.88 -6.84 9.97
N GLY A 137 -15.03 -6.91 8.94
CA GLY A 137 -14.19 -8.05 8.61
C GLY A 137 -14.91 -9.19 7.89
N ALA A 138 -16.11 -8.95 7.35
CA ALA A 138 -16.84 -9.88 6.49
C ALA A 138 -16.17 -9.98 5.10
N VAL A 139 -15.65 -8.87 4.60
CA VAL A 139 -14.77 -8.80 3.42
C VAL A 139 -13.36 -8.50 3.88
N ARG A 140 -12.40 -9.31 3.44
CA ARG A 140 -10.99 -9.21 3.80
C ARG A 140 -10.12 -9.15 2.56
N LEU A 141 -9.11 -8.27 2.58
CA LEU A 141 -8.34 -7.94 1.39
C LEU A 141 -6.95 -8.58 1.37
N CYS A 142 -6.54 -9.25 2.46
CA CYS A 142 -5.16 -9.72 2.60
C CYS A 142 -5.07 -11.00 3.45
N PRO A 143 -5.03 -12.18 2.83
CA PRO A 143 -4.86 -13.45 3.54
C PRO A 143 -3.62 -13.52 4.44
N VAL A 144 -2.52 -12.89 4.02
CA VAL A 144 -1.26 -12.84 4.80
C VAL A 144 -1.44 -12.00 6.07
N CYS A 145 -2.36 -11.02 6.04
CA CYS A 145 -2.58 -10.11 7.16
C CYS A 145 -3.44 -10.73 8.26
N ASP A 146 -4.46 -11.49 7.86
CA ASP A 146 -5.58 -11.84 8.74
C ASP A 146 -6.11 -13.28 8.57
N GLY A 147 -5.36 -14.14 7.87
CA GLY A 147 -5.72 -15.56 7.72
C GLY A 147 -5.86 -16.28 9.08
N TRP A 148 -5.06 -15.91 10.08
CA TRP A 148 -5.21 -16.43 11.44
C TRP A 148 -6.57 -16.09 12.07
N ASP A 149 -7.13 -14.93 11.78
CA ASP A 149 -8.39 -14.47 12.37
C ASP A 149 -9.62 -15.20 11.82
N VAL A 150 -9.43 -16.02 10.77
CA VAL A 150 -10.50 -16.78 10.11
C VAL A 150 -10.32 -18.29 10.20
N ILE A 151 -9.57 -18.75 11.21
CA ILE A 151 -9.42 -20.18 11.48
C ILE A 151 -10.79 -20.83 11.64
N ASP A 152 -10.96 -22.01 11.01
CA ASP A 152 -12.16 -22.84 11.03
C ASP A 152 -13.46 -22.20 10.51
N LYS A 153 -13.37 -21.04 9.84
CA LYS A 153 -14.52 -20.37 9.21
C LYS A 153 -14.76 -20.90 7.81
N ARG A 154 -16.00 -20.79 7.34
CA ARG A 154 -16.31 -20.97 5.91
C ARG A 154 -15.84 -19.76 5.13
N ILE A 155 -14.88 -19.98 4.23
CA ILE A 155 -14.19 -18.94 3.50
C ILE A 155 -14.57 -18.99 2.02
N GLY A 156 -15.13 -17.90 1.49
CA GLY A 156 -15.30 -17.68 0.07
C GLY A 156 -14.07 -16.97 -0.51
N VAL A 157 -13.45 -17.53 -1.53
CA VAL A 157 -12.36 -16.90 -2.28
C VAL A 157 -12.85 -16.65 -3.69
N VAL A 158 -12.83 -15.40 -4.13
CA VAL A 158 -13.05 -15.06 -5.54
C VAL A 158 -11.73 -14.60 -6.13
N ALA A 159 -11.22 -15.34 -7.10
CA ALA A 159 -9.95 -15.04 -7.72
C ALA A 159 -10.13 -14.62 -9.18
N SER A 160 -9.25 -13.74 -9.65
CA SER A 160 -9.04 -13.47 -11.06
C SER A 160 -8.03 -14.47 -11.64
N GLU A 161 -7.72 -14.36 -12.92
CA GLU A 161 -6.84 -15.26 -13.68
C GLU A 161 -5.43 -15.48 -13.06
N ALA A 162 -4.96 -14.58 -12.19
CA ALA A 162 -3.66 -14.72 -11.55
C ALA A 162 -3.72 -15.63 -10.32
N ASN A 163 -3.31 -16.89 -10.48
CA ASN A 163 -3.08 -17.87 -9.41
C ASN A 163 -4.29 -18.19 -8.50
N PRO A 164 -5.48 -18.50 -9.02
CA PRO A 164 -6.67 -18.79 -8.19
C PRO A 164 -6.44 -19.98 -7.26
N VAL A 165 -5.77 -21.03 -7.75
CA VAL A 165 -5.44 -22.22 -6.97
C VAL A 165 -4.53 -21.90 -5.79
N GLY A 166 -3.49 -21.08 -6.01
CA GLY A 166 -2.58 -20.67 -4.95
C GLY A 166 -3.28 -19.91 -3.82
N HIS A 167 -4.21 -19.02 -4.15
CA HIS A 167 -5.00 -18.30 -3.15
C HIS A 167 -5.89 -19.24 -2.33
N ALA A 168 -6.59 -20.17 -2.98
CA ALA A 168 -7.45 -21.14 -2.29
C ALA A 168 -6.63 -22.08 -1.39
N LEU A 169 -5.50 -22.59 -1.88
CA LEU A 169 -4.61 -23.47 -1.11
C LEU A 169 -3.99 -22.73 0.10
N PHE A 170 -3.66 -21.46 -0.06
CA PHE A 170 -3.19 -20.64 1.06
C PHE A 170 -4.26 -20.55 2.17
N MET A 171 -5.53 -20.32 1.80
CA MET A 171 -6.63 -20.27 2.77
C MET A 171 -6.91 -21.61 3.43
N ARG A 172 -6.59 -22.74 2.75
CA ARG A 172 -6.68 -24.08 3.34
C ARG A 172 -5.75 -24.28 4.54
N THR A 173 -4.73 -23.44 4.71
CA THR A 173 -3.89 -23.44 5.90
C THR A 173 -4.67 -23.04 7.15
N PHE A 174 -5.71 -22.25 7.00
CA PHE A 174 -6.48 -21.69 8.12
C PHE A 174 -7.85 -22.36 8.30
N SER A 175 -8.46 -22.89 7.23
CA SER A 175 -9.79 -23.50 7.33
C SER A 175 -9.93 -24.76 6.47
N ALA A 176 -10.73 -25.72 6.96
CA ALA A 176 -11.13 -26.90 6.20
C ALA A 176 -12.28 -26.61 5.22
N ASP A 177 -13.01 -25.51 5.35
CA ASP A 177 -14.17 -25.16 4.53
C ASP A 177 -13.86 -23.94 3.65
N VAL A 178 -13.21 -24.21 2.51
CA VAL A 178 -12.83 -23.18 1.52
C VAL A 178 -13.56 -23.41 0.22
N LEU A 179 -14.25 -22.37 -0.26
CA LEU A 179 -14.93 -22.30 -1.54
C LEU A 179 -14.13 -21.42 -2.48
N LEU A 180 -13.81 -21.88 -3.68
CA LEU A 180 -13.15 -21.11 -4.72
C LEU A 180 -14.13 -20.80 -5.86
N PHE A 181 -14.25 -19.51 -6.20
CA PHE A 181 -14.99 -18.99 -7.34
C PHE A 181 -14.04 -18.27 -8.28
N GLU A 182 -14.28 -18.37 -9.59
CA GLU A 182 -13.63 -17.52 -10.58
C GLU A 182 -14.56 -16.36 -10.97
N ARG A 183 -13.96 -15.21 -11.20
CA ARG A 183 -14.70 -14.02 -11.66
C ARG A 183 -15.10 -14.08 -13.12
N GLY A 184 -14.29 -14.75 -13.94
CA GLY A 184 -14.47 -14.85 -15.39
C GLY A 184 -15.71 -15.63 -15.81
N PRO A 185 -16.19 -15.43 -17.06
CA PRO A 185 -17.30 -16.21 -17.61
C PRO A 185 -16.91 -17.66 -17.91
N GLU A 186 -15.63 -17.93 -18.08
CA GLU A 186 -15.07 -19.24 -18.37
C GLU A 186 -14.01 -19.60 -17.33
N SER A 187 -13.92 -20.89 -16.99
CA SER A 187 -12.88 -21.36 -16.07
C SER A 187 -11.50 -21.28 -16.70
N THR A 188 -10.54 -20.76 -15.93
CA THR A 188 -9.12 -20.75 -16.31
C THR A 188 -8.35 -21.97 -15.78
N LEU A 189 -9.01 -22.84 -14.99
CA LEU A 189 -8.41 -24.00 -14.33
C LEU A 189 -8.28 -25.18 -15.30
N ASN A 190 -7.07 -25.70 -15.40
CA ASN A 190 -6.80 -26.96 -16.10
C ASN A 190 -7.06 -28.20 -15.20
N ASP A 191 -6.89 -29.41 -15.74
CA ASP A 191 -7.15 -30.66 -15.00
C ASP A 191 -6.19 -30.83 -13.80
N GLU A 192 -4.95 -30.39 -13.90
CA GLU A 192 -3.98 -30.44 -12.81
C GLU A 192 -4.41 -29.54 -11.66
N ASP A 193 -4.87 -28.33 -11.97
CA ASP A 193 -5.39 -27.37 -10.99
C ASP A 193 -6.61 -27.93 -10.25
N ARG A 194 -7.53 -28.55 -10.98
CA ARG A 194 -8.73 -29.21 -10.39
C ARG A 194 -8.32 -30.40 -9.49
N GLN A 195 -7.33 -31.18 -9.89
CA GLN A 195 -6.78 -32.27 -9.06
C GLN A 195 -6.12 -31.73 -7.78
N ARG A 196 -5.35 -30.65 -7.86
CA ARG A 196 -4.71 -30.00 -6.69
C ARG A 196 -5.75 -29.48 -5.71
N LEU A 197 -6.80 -28.83 -6.19
CA LEU A 197 -7.91 -28.35 -5.35
C LEU A 197 -8.63 -29.52 -4.67
N ALA A 198 -8.95 -30.57 -5.42
CA ALA A 198 -9.62 -31.78 -4.90
C ALA A 198 -8.77 -32.48 -3.83
N ALA A 199 -7.45 -32.66 -4.09
CA ALA A 199 -6.52 -33.27 -3.14
C ALA A 199 -6.41 -32.44 -1.82
N ALA A 200 -6.56 -31.13 -1.90
CA ALA A 200 -6.59 -30.23 -0.75
C ALA A 200 -7.97 -30.08 -0.12
N ASN A 201 -8.99 -30.75 -0.63
CA ASN A 201 -10.39 -30.60 -0.19
C ASN A 201 -10.88 -29.15 -0.28
N VAL A 202 -10.50 -28.43 -1.34
CA VAL A 202 -11.10 -27.14 -1.71
C VAL A 202 -12.31 -27.40 -2.58
N ARG A 203 -13.44 -26.82 -2.25
CA ARG A 203 -14.63 -26.91 -3.08
C ARG A 203 -14.59 -25.83 -4.17
N TYR A 204 -14.26 -26.24 -5.37
CA TYR A 204 -14.34 -25.37 -6.54
C TYR A 204 -15.79 -25.28 -7.04
N ILE A 205 -16.28 -24.07 -7.26
CA ILE A 205 -17.61 -23.78 -7.77
C ILE A 205 -17.48 -23.43 -9.26
N ASP A 206 -17.89 -24.37 -10.11
CA ASP A 206 -17.74 -24.29 -11.59
C ASP A 206 -18.85 -23.47 -12.26
N SER A 207 -19.48 -22.58 -11.52
CA SER A 207 -20.45 -21.61 -12.03
C SER A 207 -19.92 -20.21 -11.80
N PRO A 208 -19.92 -19.35 -12.84
CA PRO A 208 -19.41 -17.99 -12.70
C PRO A 208 -20.16 -17.22 -11.60
N LEU A 209 -19.41 -16.41 -10.87
CA LEU A 209 -19.99 -15.53 -9.86
C LEU A 209 -20.89 -14.48 -10.53
N ALA A 210 -22.12 -14.35 -10.04
CA ALA A 210 -23.09 -13.34 -10.44
C ALA A 210 -23.01 -12.08 -9.59
N GLY A 211 -22.74 -12.24 -8.27
CA GLY A 211 -22.66 -11.13 -7.33
C GLY A 211 -22.39 -11.58 -5.90
N VAL A 212 -22.26 -10.62 -5.02
CA VAL A 212 -22.12 -10.83 -3.58
C VAL A 212 -23.07 -9.91 -2.84
N SER A 213 -23.90 -10.45 -1.97
CA SER A 213 -24.74 -9.69 -1.05
C SER A 213 -24.33 -9.93 0.41
N MET A 214 -24.86 -9.13 1.32
CA MET A 214 -24.66 -9.29 2.77
C MET A 214 -25.97 -9.66 3.43
N SER A 215 -25.93 -10.68 4.30
CA SER A 215 -27.06 -10.98 5.19
C SER A 215 -27.31 -9.86 6.19
N GLU A 216 -28.40 -9.94 6.96
CA GLU A 216 -28.68 -9.00 8.06
C GLU A 216 -27.55 -8.98 9.10
N ASP A 217 -26.91 -10.13 9.36
CA ASP A 217 -25.77 -10.29 10.28
C ASP A 217 -24.41 -9.96 9.63
N MET A 218 -24.40 -9.29 8.48
CA MET A 218 -23.19 -8.94 7.74
C MET A 218 -22.32 -10.14 7.31
N LYS A 219 -22.94 -11.31 7.05
CA LYS A 219 -22.23 -12.44 6.44
C LYS A 219 -22.36 -12.40 4.92
N PRO A 220 -21.26 -12.63 4.16
CA PRO A 220 -21.30 -12.61 2.71
C PRO A 220 -22.07 -13.84 2.16
N ILE A 221 -22.89 -13.59 1.14
CA ILE A 221 -23.56 -14.61 0.35
C ILE A 221 -23.10 -14.44 -1.10
N LEU A 222 -22.41 -15.45 -1.62
CA LEU A 222 -21.92 -15.46 -2.99
C LEU A 222 -22.97 -16.13 -3.90
N HIS A 223 -23.43 -15.38 -4.90
CA HIS A 223 -24.44 -15.79 -5.85
C HIS A 223 -23.81 -16.22 -7.14
N THR A 224 -24.21 -17.38 -7.69
CA THR A 224 -23.72 -17.87 -8.98
C THR A 224 -24.75 -17.68 -10.08
N ARG A 225 -24.31 -17.72 -11.35
CA ARG A 225 -25.20 -17.50 -12.50
C ARG A 225 -26.25 -18.57 -12.71
N ASP A 226 -26.02 -19.78 -12.21
CA ASP A 226 -26.99 -20.87 -12.19
C ASP A 226 -28.05 -20.76 -11.09
N GLY A 227 -27.96 -19.69 -10.26
CA GLY A 227 -28.96 -19.36 -9.25
C GLY A 227 -28.72 -19.99 -7.87
N GLU A 228 -27.54 -20.58 -7.64
CA GLU A 228 -27.18 -21.13 -6.34
C GLU A 228 -26.57 -20.05 -5.43
N ASP A 229 -26.83 -20.17 -4.12
CA ASP A 229 -26.35 -19.28 -3.08
C ASP A 229 -25.37 -19.99 -2.16
N TYR A 230 -24.25 -19.33 -1.89
CA TYR A 230 -23.18 -19.86 -1.04
C TYR A 230 -22.92 -18.90 0.14
N PRO A 231 -23.60 -19.08 1.27
CA PRO A 231 -23.32 -18.31 2.47
C PRO A 231 -21.93 -18.66 3.01
N CYS A 232 -21.16 -17.62 3.36
CA CYS A 232 -19.82 -17.71 3.93
C CYS A 232 -19.74 -16.93 5.25
N ASP A 233 -18.74 -17.22 6.08
CA ASP A 233 -18.43 -16.40 7.24
C ASP A 233 -17.58 -15.19 6.86
N VAL A 234 -16.70 -15.36 5.88
CA VAL A 234 -15.84 -14.32 5.33
C VAL A 234 -15.62 -14.50 3.84
N PHE A 235 -15.28 -13.41 3.18
CA PHE A 235 -15.04 -13.36 1.75
C PHE A 235 -13.72 -12.65 1.42
N TYR A 236 -12.90 -13.28 0.56
CA TYR A 236 -11.64 -12.73 0.05
C TYR A 236 -11.73 -12.46 -1.45
N PRO A 237 -11.89 -11.20 -1.90
CA PRO A 237 -11.79 -10.83 -3.31
C PRO A 237 -10.32 -10.69 -3.73
N MET A 238 -9.76 -11.77 -4.25
CA MET A 238 -8.37 -11.83 -4.73
C MET A 238 -8.31 -11.46 -6.21
N LEU A 239 -8.66 -10.21 -6.52
CA LEU A 239 -8.89 -9.73 -7.89
C LEU A 239 -7.68 -9.00 -8.49
N GLY A 240 -6.58 -8.94 -7.75
CA GLY A 240 -5.40 -8.20 -8.15
C GLY A 240 -5.43 -6.74 -7.72
N GLU A 241 -4.40 -6.02 -8.12
CA GLU A 241 -4.16 -4.63 -7.76
C GLU A 241 -3.41 -3.91 -8.87
N ASN A 242 -3.49 -2.59 -8.91
CA ASN A 242 -2.73 -1.74 -9.81
C ASN A 242 -1.87 -0.76 -9.03
N ALA A 243 -0.57 -0.77 -9.29
CA ALA A 243 0.34 0.18 -8.66
C ALA A 243 0.08 1.61 -9.17
N ARG A 244 0.10 2.57 -8.25
CA ARG A 244 -0.03 4.00 -8.58
C ARG A 244 1.33 4.56 -8.99
N SER A 245 1.88 4.06 -10.09
CA SER A 245 3.23 4.34 -10.59
C SER A 245 3.28 5.35 -11.73
N ASP A 246 2.16 5.97 -12.10
CA ASP A 246 2.05 6.83 -13.29
C ASP A 246 3.10 7.95 -13.33
N LEU A 247 3.35 8.61 -12.21
CA LEU A 247 4.34 9.68 -12.11
C LEU A 247 5.76 9.20 -12.46
N ALA A 248 6.15 8.02 -11.94
CA ALA A 248 7.45 7.43 -12.24
C ALA A 248 7.54 6.91 -13.67
N SER A 249 6.48 6.27 -14.17
CA SER A 249 6.44 5.72 -15.52
C SER A 249 6.58 6.82 -16.59
N ARG A 250 6.00 8.01 -16.35
CA ARG A 250 6.18 9.19 -17.24
C ARG A 250 7.62 9.69 -17.26
N LEU A 251 8.38 9.50 -16.20
CA LEU A 251 9.81 9.80 -16.14
C LEU A 251 10.69 8.69 -16.71
N GLY A 252 10.11 7.58 -17.18
CA GLY A 252 10.83 6.45 -17.76
C GLY A 252 11.32 5.41 -16.75
N ALA A 253 10.79 5.41 -15.52
CA ALA A 253 11.09 4.35 -14.55
C ALA A 253 10.52 3.00 -15.01
N GLU A 254 11.36 1.95 -14.89
CA GLU A 254 10.95 0.60 -15.27
C GLU A 254 9.90 0.03 -14.33
N THR A 255 8.94 -0.70 -14.92
CA THR A 255 7.87 -1.39 -14.22
C THR A 255 7.85 -2.88 -14.57
N VAL A 256 7.35 -3.69 -13.66
CA VAL A 256 7.05 -5.11 -13.86
C VAL A 256 5.53 -5.33 -13.83
N GLU A 257 5.08 -6.57 -13.67
CA GLU A 257 3.66 -6.94 -13.60
C GLU A 257 2.85 -6.02 -12.68
N CYS A 258 1.59 -5.81 -13.00
CA CYS A 258 0.67 -4.90 -12.29
C CYS A 258 1.20 -3.45 -12.18
N ARG A 259 2.08 -3.03 -13.09
CA ARG A 259 2.72 -1.70 -13.13
C ARG A 259 3.56 -1.37 -11.89
N LYS A 260 3.99 -2.37 -11.12
CA LYS A 260 4.86 -2.16 -9.96
C LYS A 260 6.24 -1.69 -10.40
N LEU A 261 6.78 -0.73 -9.67
CA LEU A 261 8.11 -0.17 -9.96
C LEU A 261 9.20 -1.19 -9.62
N LEU A 262 10.16 -1.32 -10.53
CA LEU A 262 11.40 -2.03 -10.28
C LEU A 262 12.33 -1.13 -9.48
N VAL A 263 12.82 -1.65 -8.35
CA VAL A 263 13.79 -0.96 -7.49
C VAL A 263 14.93 -1.90 -7.12
N ASP A 264 16.09 -1.32 -6.83
CA ASP A 264 17.24 -2.05 -6.29
C ASP A 264 17.11 -2.27 -4.76
N ASP A 265 18.12 -2.91 -4.15
CA ASP A 265 18.17 -3.17 -2.69
C ASP A 265 18.24 -1.90 -1.83
N HIS A 266 18.42 -0.74 -2.46
CA HIS A 266 18.41 0.58 -1.85
C HIS A 266 17.15 1.39 -2.16
N CYS A 267 16.12 0.74 -2.73
CA CYS A 267 14.87 1.36 -3.17
C CYS A 267 15.01 2.44 -4.25
N ARG A 268 16.10 2.42 -5.04
CA ARG A 268 16.30 3.29 -6.19
C ARG A 268 15.53 2.73 -7.38
N THR A 269 14.83 3.58 -8.11
CA THR A 269 14.29 3.24 -9.43
C THR A 269 15.38 3.32 -10.49
N THR A 270 15.06 3.02 -11.75
CA THR A 270 15.98 3.21 -12.89
C THR A 270 16.19 4.68 -13.25
N VAL A 271 15.41 5.60 -12.66
CA VAL A 271 15.59 7.06 -12.84
C VAL A 271 16.44 7.61 -11.70
N PRO A 272 17.61 8.23 -11.99
CA PRO A 272 18.48 8.79 -10.96
C PRO A 272 17.75 9.83 -10.08
N GLY A 273 17.88 9.70 -8.76
CA GLY A 273 17.23 10.60 -7.79
C GLY A 273 15.77 10.27 -7.49
N LEU A 274 15.16 9.31 -8.22
CA LEU A 274 13.82 8.83 -7.98
C LEU A 274 13.85 7.51 -7.23
N PHE A 275 13.21 7.47 -6.07
CA PHE A 275 13.06 6.30 -5.19
C PHE A 275 11.61 5.87 -5.13
N ALA A 276 11.38 4.59 -4.77
CA ALA A 276 10.03 4.08 -4.52
C ALA A 276 10.02 3.06 -3.38
N VAL A 277 8.96 3.08 -2.56
CA VAL A 277 8.81 2.22 -1.37
C VAL A 277 7.35 1.82 -1.14
N GLY A 278 7.17 0.70 -0.46
CA GLY A 278 5.85 0.14 -0.16
C GLY A 278 5.20 -0.51 -1.38
N ASP A 279 3.89 -0.64 -1.35
CA ASP A 279 3.11 -1.45 -2.28
C ASP A 279 3.24 -1.03 -3.76
N VAL A 280 3.71 0.18 -4.05
CA VAL A 280 4.00 0.64 -5.42
C VAL A 280 5.19 -0.09 -6.06
N THR A 281 6.04 -0.73 -5.25
CA THR A 281 7.20 -1.50 -5.70
C THR A 281 6.88 -2.99 -5.82
N ARG A 282 7.72 -3.72 -6.57
CA ARG A 282 7.68 -5.17 -6.59
C ARG A 282 7.98 -5.73 -5.19
N GLY A 283 7.16 -6.66 -4.72
CA GLY A 283 7.38 -7.34 -3.44
C GLY A 283 6.10 -7.63 -2.70
N LEU A 284 6.22 -7.92 -1.40
CA LEU A 284 5.11 -8.25 -0.53
C LEU A 284 4.46 -6.97 0.03
N ASN A 285 3.17 -6.82 -0.18
CA ASN A 285 2.37 -5.70 0.33
C ASN A 285 2.08 -5.89 1.83
N GLN A 286 2.99 -5.40 2.67
CA GLN A 286 2.87 -5.47 4.12
C GLN A 286 3.34 -4.17 4.77
N ILE A 287 2.72 -3.78 5.88
CA ILE A 287 3.13 -2.58 6.64
C ILE A 287 4.60 -2.68 7.04
N ALA A 288 5.03 -3.85 7.52
CA ALA A 288 6.42 -4.08 7.96
C ALA A 288 7.42 -3.93 6.80
N VAL A 289 7.08 -4.42 5.60
CA VAL A 289 7.91 -4.26 4.39
C VAL A 289 7.97 -2.80 3.98
N ALA A 290 6.83 -2.13 3.93
CA ALA A 290 6.72 -0.72 3.55
C ALA A 290 7.54 0.20 4.49
N THR A 291 7.49 -0.04 5.79
CA THR A 291 8.26 0.73 6.78
C THR A 291 9.76 0.39 6.75
N GLY A 292 10.11 -0.87 6.50
CA GLY A 292 11.50 -1.31 6.32
C GLY A 292 12.15 -0.67 5.07
N GLN A 293 11.48 -0.73 3.94
CA GLN A 293 11.92 -0.07 2.70
C GLN A 293 12.05 1.45 2.88
N ALA A 294 11.11 2.07 3.61
CA ALA A 294 11.17 3.50 3.91
C ALA A 294 12.43 3.90 4.68
N ALA A 295 12.86 3.08 5.65
CA ALA A 295 14.08 3.30 6.40
C ALA A 295 15.33 3.17 5.51
N LEU A 296 15.37 2.16 4.62
CA LEU A 296 16.44 1.96 3.65
C LEU A 296 16.54 3.13 2.67
N ALA A 297 15.42 3.51 2.03
CA ALA A 297 15.39 4.62 1.08
C ALA A 297 15.79 5.94 1.72
N ALA A 298 15.24 6.27 2.91
CA ALA A 298 15.59 7.50 3.61
C ALA A 298 17.08 7.58 3.97
N THR A 299 17.67 6.46 4.38
CA THR A 299 19.11 6.38 4.68
C THR A 299 19.94 6.55 3.41
N THR A 300 19.53 5.91 2.32
CA THR A 300 20.20 6.04 1.01
C THR A 300 20.14 7.47 0.49
N ILE A 301 18.98 8.10 0.55
CA ILE A 301 18.79 9.52 0.17
C ILE A 301 19.70 10.43 1.00
N HIS A 302 19.71 10.22 2.33
CA HIS A 302 20.55 11.03 3.22
C HIS A 302 22.03 10.93 2.87
N ASN A 303 22.53 9.72 2.57
CA ASN A 303 23.93 9.48 2.24
C ASN A 303 24.31 9.98 0.82
N MET A 304 23.36 10.07 -0.09
CA MET A 304 23.56 10.56 -1.45
C MET A 304 23.62 12.10 -1.53
N LEU A 305 22.85 12.77 -0.69
CA LEU A 305 22.76 14.23 -0.67
C LEU A 305 23.94 14.86 0.08
N PRO A 306 24.36 16.11 -0.24
CA PRO A 306 25.40 16.81 0.48
C PRO A 306 25.13 16.88 1.98
N TRP A 307 26.15 16.71 2.79
CA TRP A 307 26.05 16.75 4.26
C TRP A 307 25.86 18.20 4.75
N ALA A 308 24.75 18.48 5.42
CA ALA A 308 24.55 19.71 6.17
C ALA A 308 25.17 19.56 7.57
N LEU A 309 26.47 19.82 7.69
CA LEU A 309 27.16 19.70 8.96
C LEU A 309 26.74 20.81 9.92
N ARG A 310 26.57 20.46 11.20
CA ARG A 310 26.36 21.46 12.25
C ARG A 310 27.66 22.23 12.49
N PRO A 311 27.59 23.53 12.84
CA PRO A 311 28.75 24.29 13.22
C PRO A 311 29.48 23.61 14.38
N ALA A 312 30.82 23.61 14.34
CA ALA A 312 31.60 23.18 15.47
C ALA A 312 31.28 24.07 16.70
N PRO A 313 31.28 23.52 17.92
CA PRO A 313 31.17 24.33 19.11
C PRO A 313 32.26 25.40 19.10
N ALA A 314 31.94 26.62 19.51
CA ALA A 314 32.93 27.70 19.68
C ALA A 314 34.07 27.18 20.57
N ALA A 315 35.32 27.36 20.16
CA ALA A 315 36.47 27.02 20.99
C ALA A 315 36.32 27.79 22.32
N ASP A 316 36.37 27.06 23.44
CA ASP A 316 36.36 27.67 24.76
C ASP A 316 37.52 28.65 24.86
N SER A 317 37.25 29.94 24.74
CA SER A 317 38.23 30.97 25.00
C SER A 317 38.27 31.20 26.53
N SER A 318 38.72 30.17 27.26
CA SER A 318 39.11 30.35 28.64
C SER A 318 40.48 31.12 28.62
N PRO A 319 40.57 32.34 29.08
CA PRO A 319 41.89 32.96 29.32
C PRO A 319 42.58 32.20 30.44
N GLY A 320 43.80 31.67 30.18
CA GLY A 320 44.70 31.13 31.17
C GLY A 320 45.18 32.14 32.17
#